data_44b5c229420caf683ebc33558ee84ea4
#
_entry.id   44b5c229420caf683ebc33558ee84ea4
#
_cell.length_a   1.000
_cell.length_b   1.000
_cell.length_c   1.000
_cell.angle_alpha   90.00
_cell.angle_beta   90.00
_cell.angle_gamma   90.00
#
_symmetry.space_group_name_H-M   'P 1'
#
loop_
_entity.id
_entity.type
_entity.pdbx_description
1 polymer ?
#
loop_
_entity_poly.entity_id
_entity_poly.type
_entity_poly.pdbx_seq_one_letter_code
_entity_poly.pdbx_strand_id
1 'polypeptide(L)'
;FTQAQAENFYGVHKDKPFFGELTSFITSGPVVAAIIEGNNAIATTRIMIGATKSFEADPGSIRGDFGLGFSENIIHASDSQESFDHESKVAFEWYDLQIRQPIVAVLGHVDSGKTSLLDRIRGTGVQGREAGGITQHIGASFLPSDTIKEMCGPLYKNLEKSEHKVPGLLVIDTPGHEVFTNLRSRGGSAADIAILVVDVNRGFQPQTNESLKILQSRKVPFLVALNKCDQISGWRKSE
;
A
#
# COMPACT_ATOMS: atom_id res chain seq x y z
N PHE A 1 8.03 -3.11 22.83
CA PHE A 1 7.26 -3.48 24.03
C PHE A 1 8.14 -3.37 25.26
N THR A 2 7.58 -2.85 26.36
CA THR A 2 8.14 -3.02 27.71
C THR A 2 7.72 -4.40 28.25
N GLN A 3 8.40 -4.89 29.29
CA GLN A 3 8.02 -6.15 29.92
C GLN A 3 6.56 -6.14 30.41
N ALA A 4 6.11 -5.05 31.05
CA ALA A 4 4.73 -4.91 31.50
C ALA A 4 3.70 -4.92 30.38
N GLN A 5 4.01 -4.30 29.22
CA GLN A 5 3.16 -4.35 28.05
C GLN A 5 3.10 -5.77 27.46
N ALA A 6 4.23 -6.47 27.37
CA ALA A 6 4.29 -7.84 26.89
C ALA A 6 3.47 -8.80 27.75
N GLU A 7 3.57 -8.65 29.08
CA GLU A 7 2.80 -9.44 30.07
C GLU A 7 1.29 -9.15 29.96
N ASN A 8 0.91 -7.91 29.73
CA ASN A 8 -0.48 -7.53 29.50
C ASN A 8 -0.99 -8.06 28.16
N PHE A 9 -0.22 -7.89 27.08
CA PHE A 9 -0.54 -8.34 25.73
C PHE A 9 -0.82 -9.85 25.68
N TYR A 10 0.02 -10.64 26.32
CA TYR A 10 -0.12 -12.09 26.41
C TYR A 10 -0.81 -12.57 27.70
N GLY A 11 -1.55 -11.70 28.38
CA GLY A 11 -2.17 -11.99 29.68
C GLY A 11 -3.04 -13.25 29.72
N VAL A 12 -3.69 -13.59 28.61
CA VAL A 12 -4.49 -14.83 28.44
C VAL A 12 -3.66 -16.11 28.53
N HIS A 13 -2.33 -16.00 28.44
CA HIS A 13 -1.39 -17.11 28.48
C HIS A 13 -0.56 -17.15 29.78
N LYS A 14 -0.88 -16.31 30.80
CA LYS A 14 -0.09 -16.12 32.00
C LYS A 14 0.22 -17.42 32.74
N ASP A 15 -0.72 -18.36 32.77
CA ASP A 15 -0.59 -19.63 33.44
C ASP A 15 0.06 -20.75 32.59
N LYS A 16 0.54 -20.41 31.40
CA LYS A 16 1.16 -21.37 30.49
C LYS A 16 2.69 -21.42 30.67
N PRO A 17 3.30 -22.63 30.57
CA PRO A 17 4.74 -22.78 30.79
C PRO A 17 5.61 -21.95 29.86
N PHE A 18 5.12 -21.60 28.64
CA PHE A 18 5.84 -20.83 27.65
C PHE A 18 5.68 -19.31 27.81
N PHE A 19 4.91 -18.83 28.80
CA PHE A 19 4.62 -17.40 28.96
C PHE A 19 5.88 -16.54 29.11
N GLY A 20 6.82 -16.98 29.96
CA GLY A 20 8.08 -16.27 30.19
C GLY A 20 8.96 -16.18 28.91
N GLU A 21 9.01 -17.26 28.15
CA GLU A 21 9.76 -17.28 26.88
C GLU A 21 9.13 -16.35 25.87
N LEU A 22 7.80 -16.36 25.73
CA LEU A 22 7.05 -15.52 24.80
C LEU A 22 7.22 -14.01 25.12
N THR A 23 7.09 -13.62 26.39
CA THR A 23 7.28 -12.24 26.82
C THR A 23 8.73 -11.77 26.66
N SER A 24 9.70 -12.64 26.92
CA SER A 24 11.12 -12.35 26.65
C SER A 24 11.40 -12.18 25.18
N PHE A 25 10.80 -12.99 24.33
CA PHE A 25 11.00 -12.90 22.88
C PHE A 25 10.46 -11.59 22.29
N ILE A 26 9.23 -11.18 22.62
CA ILE A 26 8.64 -9.94 22.09
C ILE A 26 9.35 -8.68 22.61
N THR A 27 10.04 -8.77 23.74
CA THR A 27 10.81 -7.64 24.30
C THR A 27 12.28 -7.64 23.89
N SER A 28 12.74 -8.65 23.14
CA SER A 28 14.16 -8.81 22.75
C SER A 28 14.63 -7.80 21.70
N GLY A 29 13.74 -7.13 20.99
CA GLY A 29 14.08 -6.18 19.94
C GLY A 29 12.91 -5.32 19.48
N PRO A 30 13.13 -4.48 18.47
CA PRO A 30 12.06 -3.69 17.85
C PRO A 30 10.98 -4.57 17.23
N VAL A 31 9.73 -4.21 17.46
CA VAL A 31 8.55 -4.89 16.92
C VAL A 31 7.79 -3.93 16.01
N VAL A 32 7.34 -4.42 14.85
CA VAL A 32 6.41 -3.69 13.98
C VAL A 32 5.00 -4.17 14.27
N ALA A 33 4.14 -3.26 14.73
CA ALA A 33 2.73 -3.52 14.93
C ALA A 33 1.89 -2.83 13.86
N ALA A 34 0.85 -3.51 13.36
CA ALA A 34 -0.06 -2.97 12.36
C ALA A 34 -1.50 -3.41 12.63
N ILE A 35 -2.46 -2.55 12.31
CA ILE A 35 -3.87 -2.88 12.22
C ILE A 35 -4.21 -3.11 10.75
N ILE A 36 -4.83 -4.25 10.46
CA ILE A 36 -5.29 -4.63 9.13
C ILE A 36 -6.81 -4.62 9.13
N GLU A 37 -7.41 -3.84 8.24
CA GLU A 37 -8.85 -3.75 8.06
C GLU A 37 -9.27 -4.36 6.73
N GLY A 38 -10.39 -5.08 6.71
CA GLY A 38 -10.94 -5.69 5.49
C GLY A 38 -12.00 -6.74 5.81
N ASN A 39 -12.62 -7.25 4.75
CA ASN A 39 -13.58 -8.36 4.88
C ASN A 39 -12.88 -9.61 5.41
N ASN A 40 -13.37 -10.16 6.52
CA ASN A 40 -12.77 -11.33 7.18
C ASN A 40 -11.28 -11.16 7.52
N ALA A 41 -10.84 -9.94 7.89
CA ALA A 41 -9.43 -9.61 8.10
C ALA A 41 -8.73 -10.61 9.04
N ILE A 42 -9.34 -10.97 10.17
CA ILE A 42 -8.77 -11.93 11.12
C ILE A 42 -8.51 -13.28 10.45
N ALA A 43 -9.54 -13.89 9.83
CA ALA A 43 -9.39 -15.20 9.21
C ALA A 43 -8.39 -15.18 8.06
N THR A 44 -8.43 -14.15 7.22
CA THR A 44 -7.50 -14.01 6.09
C THR A 44 -6.05 -13.85 6.58
N THR A 45 -5.82 -12.99 7.57
CA THR A 45 -4.48 -12.80 8.15
C THR A 45 -3.96 -14.09 8.79
N ARG A 46 -4.80 -14.81 9.51
CA ARG A 46 -4.44 -16.10 10.12
C ARG A 46 -4.01 -17.15 9.10
N ILE A 47 -4.68 -17.21 7.95
CA ILE A 47 -4.28 -18.09 6.82
C ILE A 47 -2.92 -17.64 6.27
N MET A 48 -2.73 -16.35 6.06
CA MET A 48 -1.47 -15.81 5.50
C MET A 48 -0.26 -16.04 6.40
N ILE A 49 -0.42 -15.93 7.73
CA ILE A 49 0.70 -16.17 8.66
C ILE A 49 1.00 -17.64 8.88
N GLY A 50 0.05 -18.54 8.71
CA GLY A 50 0.22 -19.98 8.91
C GLY A 50 0.08 -20.46 10.34
N ALA A 51 0.24 -21.76 10.57
CA ALA A 51 0.14 -22.41 11.87
C ALA A 51 1.11 -21.81 12.88
N THR A 52 0.76 -21.86 14.19
CA THR A 52 1.56 -21.26 15.26
C THR A 52 2.96 -21.87 15.36
N LYS A 53 3.07 -23.18 15.16
CA LYS A 53 4.36 -23.85 15.04
C LYS A 53 4.84 -23.77 13.61
N SER A 54 5.96 -23.11 13.37
CA SER A 54 6.47 -22.85 12.02
C SER A 54 6.68 -24.13 11.21
N PHE A 55 7.09 -25.22 11.84
CA PHE A 55 7.29 -26.53 11.19
C PHE A 55 5.97 -27.25 10.83
N GLU A 56 4.82 -26.80 11.33
CA GLU A 56 3.48 -27.29 10.96
C GLU A 56 2.79 -26.33 9.99
N ALA A 57 3.40 -25.16 9.68
CA ALA A 57 2.83 -24.17 8.80
C ALA A 57 3.05 -24.55 7.33
N ASP A 58 2.05 -24.33 6.49
CA ASP A 58 2.13 -24.61 5.07
C ASP A 58 3.20 -23.75 4.37
N PRO A 59 3.96 -24.30 3.43
CA PRO A 59 4.83 -23.53 2.55
C PRO A 59 4.05 -22.42 1.83
N GLY A 60 4.63 -21.23 1.72
CA GLY A 60 3.96 -20.04 1.18
C GLY A 60 3.22 -19.21 2.23
N SER A 61 3.06 -19.71 3.46
CA SER A 61 2.67 -18.88 4.60
C SER A 61 3.90 -18.22 5.22
N ILE A 62 3.70 -17.09 5.94
CA ILE A 62 4.81 -16.33 6.52
C ILE A 62 5.62 -17.20 7.51
N ARG A 63 4.95 -17.96 8.36
CA ARG A 63 5.63 -18.84 9.31
C ARG A 63 6.24 -20.07 8.67
N GLY A 64 5.63 -20.61 7.61
CA GLY A 64 6.18 -21.74 6.87
C GLY A 64 7.46 -21.40 6.14
N ASP A 65 7.57 -20.18 5.63
CA ASP A 65 8.72 -19.75 4.82
C ASP A 65 9.84 -19.14 5.66
N PHE A 66 9.52 -18.49 6.80
CA PHE A 66 10.48 -17.67 7.56
C PHE A 66 10.57 -18.01 9.06
N GLY A 67 9.65 -18.78 9.61
CA GLY A 67 9.66 -19.11 11.03
C GLY A 67 10.69 -20.20 11.35
N LEU A 68 11.38 -20.09 12.50
CA LEU A 68 12.44 -20.99 12.91
C LEU A 68 12.00 -22.00 13.97
N GLY A 69 10.83 -21.81 14.60
CA GLY A 69 10.42 -22.70 15.68
C GLY A 69 9.03 -22.39 16.25
N PHE A 70 8.79 -22.81 17.49
CA PHE A 70 7.54 -22.54 18.18
C PHE A 70 7.49 -21.12 18.73
N SER A 71 8.52 -20.71 19.47
CA SER A 71 8.60 -19.36 20.07
C SER A 71 9.13 -18.34 19.06
N GLU A 72 10.06 -18.74 18.18
CA GLU A 72 10.65 -17.91 17.14
C GLU A 72 9.81 -17.94 15.84
N ASN A 73 8.50 -17.75 15.98
CA ASN A 73 7.55 -17.85 14.87
C ASN A 73 7.34 -16.52 14.12
N ILE A 74 8.16 -15.52 14.44
CA ILE A 74 8.36 -14.20 13.76
C ILE A 74 7.16 -13.27 13.64
N ILE A 75 5.94 -13.76 13.73
CA ILE A 75 4.72 -12.95 13.55
C ILE A 75 3.61 -13.42 14.48
N HIS A 76 2.86 -12.46 15.01
CA HIS A 76 1.62 -12.68 15.74
C HIS A 76 0.45 -12.07 14.99
N ALA A 77 -0.73 -12.65 15.11
CA ALA A 77 -1.99 -12.02 14.70
C ALA A 77 -3.11 -12.50 15.64
N SER A 78 -3.99 -11.57 15.98
CA SER A 78 -5.20 -11.84 16.76
C SER A 78 -6.02 -12.96 16.12
N ASP A 79 -6.59 -13.83 16.94
CA ASP A 79 -7.36 -14.99 16.50
C ASP A 79 -8.89 -14.77 16.59
N SER A 80 -9.30 -13.71 17.27
CA SER A 80 -10.70 -13.34 17.46
C SER A 80 -10.84 -11.82 17.55
N GLN A 81 -12.08 -11.33 17.47
CA GLN A 81 -12.37 -9.91 17.68
C GLN A 81 -12.03 -9.48 19.12
N GLU A 82 -12.30 -10.34 20.11
CA GLU A 82 -11.97 -10.07 21.52
C GLU A 82 -10.46 -9.94 21.72
N SER A 83 -9.67 -10.85 21.15
CA SER A 83 -8.21 -10.77 21.17
C SER A 83 -7.72 -9.50 20.50
N PHE A 84 -8.27 -9.13 19.35
CA PHE A 84 -7.93 -7.89 18.65
C PHE A 84 -8.23 -6.66 19.52
N ASP A 85 -9.40 -6.58 20.13
CA ASP A 85 -9.82 -5.44 20.96
C ASP A 85 -8.90 -5.25 22.18
N HIS A 86 -8.39 -6.33 22.75
CA HIS A 86 -7.42 -6.29 23.84
C HIS A 86 -6.01 -5.95 23.33
N GLU A 87 -5.50 -6.71 22.38
CA GLU A 87 -4.14 -6.62 21.87
C GLU A 87 -3.86 -5.26 21.21
N SER A 88 -4.84 -4.73 20.46
CA SER A 88 -4.71 -3.41 19.81
C SER A 88 -4.60 -2.29 20.85
N LYS A 89 -5.37 -2.33 21.94
CA LYS A 89 -5.24 -1.36 23.03
C LYS A 89 -3.85 -1.39 23.65
N VAL A 90 -3.32 -2.56 23.97
CA VAL A 90 -1.99 -2.70 24.58
C VAL A 90 -0.89 -2.26 23.62
N ALA A 91 -0.98 -2.65 22.33
CA ALA A 91 0.05 -2.34 21.35
C ALA A 91 0.09 -0.86 20.98
N PHE A 92 -1.07 -0.17 20.98
CA PHE A 92 -1.20 1.19 20.47
C PHE A 92 -1.64 2.22 21.51
N GLU A 93 -1.71 1.86 22.80
CA GLU A 93 -2.13 2.75 23.89
C GLU A 93 -1.34 4.07 23.98
N TRP A 94 -0.10 4.09 23.52
CA TRP A 94 0.83 5.21 23.57
C TRP A 94 1.22 5.79 22.21
N TYR A 95 0.65 5.28 21.10
CA TYR A 95 0.97 5.73 19.76
C TYR A 95 -0.28 6.27 19.06
N ASP A 96 -0.17 7.46 18.49
CA ASP A 96 -1.10 7.87 17.45
C ASP A 96 -0.97 6.90 16.28
N LEU A 97 -2.04 6.17 15.96
CA LEU A 97 -2.09 5.27 14.82
C LEU A 97 -1.78 6.06 13.56
N GLN A 98 -0.59 5.86 13.02
CA GLN A 98 -0.24 6.43 11.72
C GLN A 98 -0.92 5.59 10.65
N ILE A 99 -1.98 6.14 10.07
CA ILE A 99 -2.62 5.52 8.91
C ILE A 99 -1.60 5.50 7.77
N ARG A 100 -1.34 4.31 7.20
CA ARG A 100 -0.46 4.17 6.04
C ARG A 100 -1.01 4.99 4.87
N GLN A 101 -0.14 5.72 4.21
CA GLN A 101 -0.50 6.41 2.99
C GLN A 101 -0.85 5.39 1.90
N PRO A 102 -2.01 5.54 1.23
CA PRO A 102 -2.30 4.76 0.04
C PRO A 102 -1.25 5.00 -1.05
N ILE A 103 -0.86 3.92 -1.71
CA ILE A 103 0.12 3.94 -2.80
C ILE A 103 -0.62 4.01 -4.13
N VAL A 104 -0.37 5.06 -4.89
CA VAL A 104 -0.93 5.28 -6.23
C VAL A 104 0.15 5.05 -7.28
N ALA A 105 -0.02 4.06 -8.13
CA ALA A 105 0.88 3.81 -9.26
C ALA A 105 0.37 4.51 -10.52
N VAL A 106 1.25 5.23 -11.24
CA VAL A 106 0.90 5.84 -12.52
C VAL A 106 1.53 5.05 -13.67
N LEU A 107 0.69 4.57 -14.57
CA LEU A 107 1.00 3.61 -15.61
C LEU A 107 0.56 4.12 -16.98
N GLY A 108 1.15 3.58 -18.04
CA GLY A 108 0.79 3.92 -19.41
C GLY A 108 1.99 3.79 -20.34
N HIS A 109 1.74 3.90 -21.62
CA HIS A 109 2.77 3.82 -22.66
C HIS A 109 3.80 4.96 -22.53
N VAL A 110 4.97 4.78 -23.13
CA VAL A 110 5.97 5.85 -23.29
C VAL A 110 5.27 7.01 -24.02
N ASP A 111 5.58 8.25 -23.62
CA ASP A 111 4.99 9.49 -24.17
C ASP A 111 3.48 9.66 -23.99
N SER A 112 2.80 8.83 -23.19
CA SER A 112 1.38 9.07 -22.88
C SER A 112 1.15 10.29 -21.97
N GLY A 113 2.22 10.87 -21.41
CA GLY A 113 2.18 12.06 -20.57
C GLY A 113 2.04 11.78 -19.07
N LYS A 114 2.51 10.62 -18.60
CA LYS A 114 2.54 10.25 -17.17
C LYS A 114 3.25 11.30 -16.34
N THR A 115 4.49 11.63 -16.71
CA THR A 115 5.32 12.61 -15.99
C THR A 115 4.70 14.00 -16.03
N SER A 116 4.13 14.43 -17.16
CA SER A 116 3.43 15.71 -17.28
C SER A 116 2.22 15.78 -16.34
N LEU A 117 1.45 14.70 -16.23
CA LEU A 117 0.32 14.60 -15.31
C LEU A 117 0.82 14.72 -13.87
N LEU A 118 1.88 14.00 -13.53
CA LEU A 118 2.45 14.03 -12.19
C LEU A 118 3.07 15.38 -11.84
N ASP A 119 3.76 16.01 -12.77
CA ASP A 119 4.31 17.36 -12.59
C ASP A 119 3.20 18.38 -12.31
N ARG A 120 2.07 18.25 -13.00
CA ARG A 120 0.91 19.09 -12.75
C ARG A 120 0.33 18.86 -11.36
N ILE A 121 0.28 17.62 -10.90
CA ILE A 121 -0.19 17.24 -9.57
C ILE A 121 0.78 17.74 -8.49
N ARG A 122 2.09 17.65 -8.73
CA ARG A 122 3.14 18.04 -7.77
C ARG A 122 3.40 19.55 -7.75
N GLY A 123 2.97 20.28 -8.74
CA GLY A 123 3.38 21.67 -8.97
C GLY A 123 4.87 21.80 -9.35
N THR A 124 5.45 20.75 -9.95
CA THR A 124 6.88 20.66 -10.32
C THR A 124 7.05 20.61 -11.84
N GLY A 125 8.28 20.74 -12.31
CA GLY A 125 8.66 20.66 -13.74
C GLY A 125 9.77 19.62 -13.95
N VAL A 126 9.60 18.40 -13.45
CA VAL A 126 10.59 17.31 -13.54
C VAL A 126 10.79 16.87 -14.99
N GLN A 127 9.72 16.79 -15.78
CA GLN A 127 9.78 16.39 -17.18
C GLN A 127 10.76 17.25 -18.00
N GLY A 128 10.80 18.55 -17.73
CA GLY A 128 11.72 19.47 -18.44
C GLY A 128 13.22 19.28 -18.08
N ARG A 129 13.52 18.51 -17.05
CA ARG A 129 14.89 18.21 -16.59
C ARG A 129 15.38 16.83 -16.99
N GLU A 130 14.50 15.95 -17.41
CA GLU A 130 14.85 14.59 -17.88
C GLU A 130 15.31 14.61 -19.34
N ALA A 131 16.37 13.87 -19.65
CA ALA A 131 16.88 13.77 -21.02
C ALA A 131 15.83 13.13 -21.95
N GLY A 132 15.41 13.86 -22.95
CA GLY A 132 14.36 13.44 -23.89
C GLY A 132 12.93 13.45 -23.31
N GLY A 133 12.72 14.01 -22.10
CA GLY A 133 11.41 14.07 -21.45
C GLY A 133 10.83 12.69 -21.06
N ILE A 134 11.68 11.65 -20.97
CA ILE A 134 11.30 10.27 -20.67
C ILE A 134 11.78 9.93 -19.27
N THR A 135 10.87 9.45 -18.41
CA THR A 135 11.22 9.00 -17.07
C THR A 135 12.07 7.73 -17.14
N GLN A 136 13.32 7.84 -16.68
CA GLN A 136 14.30 6.75 -16.67
C GLN A 136 14.46 6.10 -15.29
N HIS A 137 14.03 6.77 -14.23
CA HIS A 137 14.14 6.29 -12.85
C HIS A 137 12.76 6.22 -12.19
N ILE A 138 12.58 5.23 -11.31
CA ILE A 138 11.38 5.15 -10.47
C ILE A 138 11.39 6.33 -9.51
N GLY A 139 10.40 7.21 -9.63
CA GLY A 139 10.17 8.33 -8.71
C GLY A 139 9.06 8.02 -7.72
N ALA A 140 9.27 8.33 -6.45
CA ALA A 140 8.21 8.30 -5.46
C ALA A 140 8.01 9.71 -4.90
N SER A 141 6.76 10.15 -4.76
CA SER A 141 6.43 11.47 -4.24
C SER A 141 5.28 11.36 -3.26
N PHE A 142 5.45 12.00 -2.12
CA PHE A 142 4.38 12.15 -1.15
C PHE A 142 3.57 13.41 -1.44
N LEU A 143 2.25 13.25 -1.53
CA LEU A 143 1.27 14.33 -1.65
C LEU A 143 0.51 14.45 -0.32
N PRO A 144 0.78 15.49 0.49
CA PRO A 144 0.05 15.73 1.73
C PRO A 144 -1.45 15.93 1.48
N SER A 145 -2.29 15.56 2.46
CA SER A 145 -3.74 15.70 2.34
C SER A 145 -4.18 17.15 2.13
N ASP A 146 -3.45 18.13 2.69
CA ASP A 146 -3.75 19.54 2.50
C ASP A 146 -3.50 20.00 1.07
N THR A 147 -2.41 19.56 0.45
CA THR A 147 -2.16 19.80 -0.99
C THR A 147 -3.26 19.19 -1.86
N ILE A 148 -3.74 18.00 -1.51
CA ILE A 148 -4.85 17.35 -2.22
C ILE A 148 -6.15 18.16 -2.06
N LYS A 149 -6.43 18.70 -0.87
CA LYS A 149 -7.59 19.58 -0.63
C LYS A 149 -7.52 20.83 -1.50
N GLU A 150 -6.36 21.51 -1.52
CA GLU A 150 -6.15 22.70 -2.34
C GLU A 150 -6.37 22.40 -3.83
N MET A 151 -5.85 21.29 -4.33
CA MET A 151 -5.99 20.88 -5.73
C MET A 151 -7.43 20.54 -6.11
N CYS A 152 -8.13 19.82 -5.24
CA CYS A 152 -9.51 19.41 -5.47
C CYS A 152 -10.50 20.58 -5.32
N GLY A 153 -10.14 21.62 -4.57
CA GLY A 153 -10.98 22.80 -4.36
C GLY A 153 -12.42 22.43 -3.95
N PRO A 154 -13.43 22.96 -4.66
CA PRO A 154 -14.84 22.68 -4.32
C PRO A 154 -15.25 21.21 -4.38
N LEU A 155 -14.55 20.39 -5.19
CA LEU A 155 -14.82 18.96 -5.32
C LEU A 155 -14.51 18.20 -4.03
N TYR A 156 -13.58 18.71 -3.22
CA TYR A 156 -13.22 18.07 -1.94
C TYR A 156 -14.39 18.04 -0.95
N LYS A 157 -15.30 19.02 -1.01
CA LYS A 157 -16.50 19.05 -0.16
C LYS A 157 -17.38 17.81 -0.29
N ASN A 158 -17.33 17.12 -1.43
CA ASN A 158 -18.07 15.89 -1.63
C ASN A 158 -17.45 14.71 -0.87
N LEU A 159 -16.16 14.82 -0.49
CA LEU A 159 -15.41 13.82 0.25
C LEU A 159 -15.45 14.06 1.77
N GLU A 160 -15.77 15.26 2.22
CA GLU A 160 -15.81 15.64 3.66
C GLU A 160 -16.82 14.85 4.50
N LYS A 161 -17.78 14.16 3.87
CA LYS A 161 -18.76 13.31 4.57
C LYS A 161 -18.16 12.00 5.12
N SER A 162 -16.95 11.65 4.73
CA SER A 162 -16.24 10.50 5.23
C SER A 162 -15.06 10.99 6.08
N GLU A 163 -14.99 10.59 7.34
CA GLU A 163 -13.90 10.91 8.28
C GLU A 163 -12.59 10.19 7.87
N HIS A 164 -12.12 10.44 6.64
CA HIS A 164 -10.87 9.83 6.18
C HIS A 164 -9.68 10.61 6.71
N LYS A 165 -9.07 10.08 7.75
CA LYS A 165 -7.81 10.57 8.34
C LYS A 165 -6.58 10.12 7.53
N VAL A 166 -6.67 10.10 6.20
CA VAL A 166 -5.53 9.73 5.35
C VAL A 166 -4.53 10.88 5.31
N PRO A 167 -3.26 10.67 5.73
CA PRO A 167 -2.28 11.76 5.84
C PRO A 167 -1.84 12.32 4.47
N GLY A 168 -2.10 11.58 3.40
CA GLY A 168 -1.75 11.92 2.03
C GLY A 168 -1.68 10.70 1.14
N LEU A 169 -1.17 10.85 -0.08
CA LEU A 169 -0.97 9.79 -1.05
C LEU A 169 0.53 9.64 -1.37
N LEU A 170 1.02 8.41 -1.44
CA LEU A 170 2.33 8.11 -2.00
C LEU A 170 2.16 7.78 -3.48
N VAL A 171 2.61 8.65 -4.36
CA VAL A 171 2.50 8.47 -5.81
C VAL A 171 3.81 7.95 -6.36
N ILE A 172 3.76 6.81 -7.06
CA ILE A 172 4.92 6.18 -7.69
C ILE A 172 4.85 6.43 -9.20
N ASP A 173 5.84 7.18 -9.69
CA ASP A 173 6.10 7.34 -11.12
C ASP A 173 7.04 6.26 -11.60
N THR A 174 6.70 5.64 -12.72
CA THR A 174 7.40 4.45 -13.15
C THR A 174 7.73 4.51 -14.64
N PRO A 175 8.99 4.19 -15.04
CA PRO A 175 9.31 3.91 -16.43
C PRO A 175 8.37 2.82 -16.96
N GLY A 176 7.83 2.99 -18.15
CA GLY A 176 6.71 2.20 -18.69
C GLY A 176 6.85 0.67 -18.64
N HIS A 177 8.07 0.13 -18.50
CA HIS A 177 8.34 -1.31 -18.50
C HIS A 177 8.78 -1.93 -17.15
N GLU A 178 9.46 -1.17 -16.28
CA GLU A 178 10.23 -1.79 -15.19
C GLU A 178 9.43 -2.07 -13.92
N VAL A 179 8.33 -1.38 -13.69
CA VAL A 179 7.60 -1.45 -12.42
C VAL A 179 6.97 -2.80 -12.16
N PHE A 180 6.42 -3.40 -13.20
CA PHE A 180 5.74 -4.66 -13.04
C PHE A 180 6.68 -5.85 -12.90
N THR A 181 7.89 -5.77 -13.42
CA THR A 181 8.90 -6.82 -13.24
C THR A 181 9.35 -6.87 -11.79
N ASN A 182 9.59 -5.72 -11.17
CA ASN A 182 9.98 -5.62 -9.75
C ASN A 182 8.81 -5.84 -8.78
N LEU A 183 7.59 -5.46 -9.16
CA LEU A 183 6.38 -5.78 -8.40
C LEU A 183 5.99 -7.26 -8.49
N ARG A 184 6.33 -7.94 -9.59
CA ARG A 184 6.14 -9.39 -9.75
C ARG A 184 7.02 -10.21 -8.80
N SER A 185 8.27 -9.79 -8.59
CA SER A 185 9.26 -10.57 -7.81
C SER A 185 8.99 -10.58 -6.30
N ARG A 186 8.17 -9.68 -5.79
CA ARG A 186 7.90 -9.51 -4.35
C ARG A 186 6.51 -9.94 -3.89
N GLY A 187 5.78 -10.74 -4.67
CA GLY A 187 4.57 -11.45 -4.20
C GLY A 187 3.32 -10.63 -3.92
N GLY A 188 3.37 -9.29 -4.01
CA GLY A 188 2.23 -8.42 -3.71
C GLY A 188 2.08 -7.25 -4.68
N SER A 189 0.86 -6.72 -4.85
CA SER A 189 0.67 -5.42 -5.48
C SER A 189 1.16 -4.34 -4.51
N ALA A 190 2.22 -3.62 -4.88
CA ALA A 190 2.69 -2.50 -4.05
C ALA A 190 1.75 -1.29 -4.15
N ALA A 191 0.81 -1.27 -5.09
CA ALA A 191 -0.12 -0.17 -5.30
C ALA A 191 -1.53 -0.53 -4.83
N ASP A 192 -2.14 0.38 -4.08
CA ASP A 192 -3.54 0.27 -3.62
C ASP A 192 -4.52 0.67 -4.72
N ILE A 193 -4.11 1.61 -5.58
CA ILE A 193 -4.87 2.08 -6.75
C ILE A 193 -3.89 2.45 -7.88
N ALA A 194 -4.33 2.36 -9.11
CA ALA A 194 -3.53 2.77 -10.26
C ALA A 194 -4.24 3.83 -11.11
N ILE A 195 -3.44 4.67 -11.78
CA ILE A 195 -3.90 5.59 -12.82
C ILE A 195 -3.27 5.14 -14.14
N LEU A 196 -4.10 4.66 -15.05
CA LEU A 196 -3.69 4.26 -16.39
C LEU A 196 -3.83 5.44 -17.35
N VAL A 197 -2.71 6.04 -17.74
CA VAL A 197 -2.67 7.22 -18.62
C VAL A 197 -2.65 6.77 -20.07
N VAL A 198 -3.64 7.22 -20.83
CA VAL A 198 -3.82 6.89 -22.25
C VAL A 198 -3.78 8.17 -23.07
N ASP A 199 -2.93 8.20 -24.09
CA ASP A 199 -2.94 9.27 -25.11
C ASP A 199 -4.18 9.08 -25.99
N VAL A 200 -5.09 10.06 -25.95
CA VAL A 200 -6.37 9.97 -26.66
C VAL A 200 -6.20 9.86 -28.18
N ASN A 201 -5.11 10.41 -28.72
CA ASN A 201 -4.84 10.38 -30.17
C ASN A 201 -4.24 9.04 -30.64
N ARG A 202 -3.58 8.30 -29.72
CA ARG A 202 -2.93 7.02 -30.05
C ARG A 202 -3.72 5.82 -29.54
N GLY A 203 -4.66 6.02 -28.61
CA GLY A 203 -5.45 4.95 -28.01
C GLY A 203 -4.62 3.95 -27.19
N PHE A 204 -5.11 2.72 -27.14
CA PHE A 204 -4.45 1.63 -26.39
C PHE A 204 -3.25 1.10 -27.17
N GLN A 205 -2.06 1.37 -26.66
CA GLN A 205 -0.78 0.89 -27.17
C GLN A 205 -0.42 -0.46 -26.51
N PRO A 206 0.57 -1.23 -27.04
CA PRO A 206 0.95 -2.53 -26.48
C PRO A 206 1.24 -2.49 -24.97
N GLN A 207 1.99 -1.50 -24.49
CA GLN A 207 2.31 -1.35 -23.06
C GLN A 207 1.08 -0.96 -22.23
N THR A 208 0.14 -0.21 -22.79
CA THR A 208 -1.14 0.09 -22.13
C THR A 208 -1.95 -1.19 -21.93
N ASN A 209 -2.02 -2.05 -22.93
CA ASN A 209 -2.71 -3.32 -22.86
C ASN A 209 -2.03 -4.30 -21.88
N GLU A 210 -0.71 -4.31 -21.82
CA GLU A 210 0.05 -5.09 -20.84
C GLU A 210 -0.25 -4.62 -19.42
N SER A 211 -0.18 -3.30 -19.19
CA SER A 211 -0.52 -2.70 -17.90
C SER A 211 -1.94 -3.05 -17.47
N LEU A 212 -2.91 -2.95 -18.38
CA LEU A 212 -4.31 -3.31 -18.11
C LEU A 212 -4.48 -4.77 -17.70
N LYS A 213 -3.86 -5.70 -18.43
CA LYS A 213 -3.89 -7.13 -18.09
C LYS A 213 -3.32 -7.40 -16.70
N ILE A 214 -2.23 -6.73 -16.33
CA ILE A 214 -1.61 -6.89 -15.01
C ILE A 214 -2.52 -6.36 -13.92
N LEU A 215 -3.08 -5.16 -14.08
CA LEU A 215 -4.02 -4.58 -13.13
C LEU A 215 -5.22 -5.49 -12.90
N GLN A 216 -5.80 -6.04 -13.98
CA GLN A 216 -6.92 -6.98 -13.92
C GLN A 216 -6.54 -8.29 -13.22
N SER A 217 -5.39 -8.88 -13.59
CA SER A 217 -4.92 -10.15 -13.00
C SER A 217 -4.63 -10.03 -11.50
N ARG A 218 -4.20 -8.84 -11.05
CA ARG A 218 -3.89 -8.52 -9.65
C ARG A 218 -5.06 -7.93 -8.89
N LYS A 219 -6.19 -7.71 -9.57
CA LYS A 219 -7.39 -7.07 -9.01
C LYS A 219 -7.11 -5.70 -8.36
N VAL A 220 -6.14 -4.95 -8.91
CA VAL A 220 -5.85 -3.59 -8.46
C VAL A 220 -6.92 -2.66 -9.04
N PRO A 221 -7.65 -1.90 -8.23
CA PRO A 221 -8.56 -0.88 -8.73
C PRO A 221 -7.79 0.18 -9.50
N PHE A 222 -8.35 0.66 -10.61
CA PHE A 222 -7.68 1.68 -11.42
C PHE A 222 -8.63 2.67 -12.05
N LEU A 223 -8.11 3.86 -12.33
CA LEU A 223 -8.74 4.91 -13.11
C LEU A 223 -8.05 5.01 -14.46
N VAL A 224 -8.80 5.34 -15.49
CA VAL A 224 -8.24 5.65 -16.83
C VAL A 224 -8.23 7.16 -17.01
N ALA A 225 -7.03 7.73 -17.21
CA ALA A 225 -6.84 9.14 -17.51
C ALA A 225 -6.60 9.32 -19.02
N LEU A 226 -7.57 9.85 -19.73
CA LEU A 226 -7.42 10.23 -21.13
C LEU A 226 -6.65 11.55 -21.19
N ASN A 227 -5.43 11.50 -21.70
CA ASN A 227 -4.51 12.63 -21.76
C ASN A 227 -4.37 13.17 -23.18
N LYS A 228 -3.85 14.41 -23.32
CA LYS A 228 -3.64 15.14 -24.57
C LYS A 228 -4.94 15.44 -25.33
N CYS A 229 -6.03 15.65 -24.60
CA CYS A 229 -7.33 16.03 -25.18
C CYS A 229 -7.25 17.36 -25.94
N ASP A 230 -6.36 18.26 -25.51
CA ASP A 230 -6.05 19.53 -26.15
C ASP A 230 -5.53 19.40 -27.59
N GLN A 231 -5.01 18.23 -27.95
CA GLN A 231 -4.51 17.92 -29.29
C GLN A 231 -5.58 17.36 -30.25
N ILE A 232 -6.82 17.15 -29.77
CA ILE A 232 -7.93 16.69 -30.60
C ILE A 232 -8.42 17.87 -31.45
N SER A 233 -8.56 17.63 -32.75
CA SER A 233 -9.11 18.65 -33.68
C SER A 233 -10.51 19.08 -33.22
N GLY A 234 -10.70 20.40 -33.04
CA GLY A 234 -11.99 20.98 -32.62
C GLY A 234 -12.23 20.92 -31.10
N TRP A 235 -11.29 20.40 -30.25
CA TRP A 235 -11.44 20.44 -28.82
C TRP A 235 -11.46 21.88 -28.28
N ARG A 236 -12.39 22.17 -27.40
CA ARG A 236 -12.46 23.45 -26.67
C ARG A 236 -12.55 23.17 -25.21
N LYS A 237 -11.75 23.90 -24.40
CA LYS A 237 -11.88 23.87 -22.96
C LYS A 237 -13.25 24.44 -22.57
N SER A 238 -14.05 23.66 -21.84
CA SER A 238 -15.26 24.22 -21.18
C SER A 238 -14.80 25.11 -20.03
N GLU A 239 -15.39 26.27 -19.93
CA GLU A 239 -15.21 27.19 -18.79
C GLU A 239 -15.82 26.62 -17.52
#